data_f7ed98a0119641440fce63f8d0fca630
#
_entry.id   f7ed98a0119641440fce63f8d0fca630
#
_cell.length_a   1.000
_cell.length_b   1.000
_cell.length_c   1.000
_cell.angle_alpha   90.00
_cell.angle_beta   90.00
_cell.angle_gamma   90.00
#
_symmetry.space_group_name_H-M   'P 1'
#
loop_
_entity.id
_entity.type
_entity.pdbx_description
1 polymer ?
#
loop_
_entity_poly.entity_id
_entity_poly.type
_entity_poly.pdbx_seq_one_letter_code
_entity_poly.pdbx_strand_id
1 'polypeptide(L)'
;HTAYRRQRQMCIRDRLKISSEEIRDALAQFRDSYDPNATRSEVGAVVEAADGIARVSGLPSVMANELLEFPGGVLGVAQNLDEREIGAVVLGSFEQIKEGDEVRRTGEVLSIPVGDAFLGRVINPLGQPIDGKGPIGSEAERPLELQAPTVLQRKPVSEPMQTGLKAIDAMTPIGRGQRQLIIGDRKTGKTSICTDTIINQKANWESGDPSKQVRCIYVAIGQKGSTIAGVQAALEEYGAMEYTTIVAAPASDSAGFKWLAPFSGSALGQHWMYQGKHVLIIFDDLSKQAEAYRAISLLLRRPPGREAYPGDVFYLHSRLLERCAKLSDDMGGGSMTGLPIVETKANDVSAYIPTNVISITDGQVFLESNLFNSGVRPAVNVGISVSRVGGAAQTKGMKKVSGSVRLDLASFRELEDFAAFASDLDDASKRQLARGSRLVEILKQGEHHPWPVEDQIVTIYLASNGHYDEVPVGEVRRFEEQLMSELHRNSADIFTDIEGGQPLTDDVIAKLVAATDNFKKIFRLSDGSALHAEAIEEEAVTQETLPVKRTASREA
;
A
#
# COMPACT_ATOMS: atom_id res chain seq x y z
N HIS A 1 -36.63 -65.03 -47.92
CA HIS A 1 -36.53 -64.92 -46.41
C HIS A 1 -35.34 -65.70 -45.79
N THR A 2 -34.67 -66.57 -46.52
CA THR A 2 -33.56 -67.40 -46.01
C THR A 2 -32.17 -66.75 -46.17
N ALA A 3 -31.98 -65.87 -47.13
CA ALA A 3 -30.70 -65.19 -47.37
C ALA A 3 -30.40 -64.11 -46.33
N TYR A 4 -31.43 -63.41 -45.82
CA TYR A 4 -31.27 -62.34 -44.81
C TYR A 4 -30.94 -62.86 -43.41
N ARG A 5 -31.34 -64.09 -43.09
CA ARG A 5 -30.96 -64.74 -41.80
C ARG A 5 -29.52 -65.22 -41.80
N ARG A 6 -28.94 -65.63 -42.92
CA ARG A 6 -27.52 -66.03 -42.98
C ARG A 6 -26.57 -64.85 -42.89
N GLN A 7 -26.93 -63.69 -43.45
CA GLN A 7 -26.09 -62.50 -43.33
C GLN A 7 -26.07 -61.92 -41.91
N ARG A 8 -27.19 -61.98 -41.13
CA ARG A 8 -27.20 -61.57 -39.74
C ARG A 8 -26.41 -62.53 -38.83
N GLN A 9 -26.36 -63.81 -39.14
CA GLN A 9 -25.56 -64.75 -38.34
C GLN A 9 -24.05 -64.69 -38.68
N MET A 10 -23.68 -64.24 -39.87
CA MET A 10 -22.26 -64.02 -40.22
C MET A 10 -21.68 -62.73 -39.60
N CYS A 11 -22.48 -61.70 -39.50
CA CYS A 11 -22.02 -60.42 -38.81
C CYS A 11 -21.91 -60.55 -37.32
N ILE A 12 -22.49 -61.54 -36.63
CA ILE A 12 -22.39 -61.72 -35.16
C ILE A 12 -21.22 -62.66 -34.81
N ARG A 13 -20.68 -63.43 -35.73
CA ARG A 13 -19.57 -64.36 -35.46
C ARG A 13 -18.19 -63.76 -35.67
N ASP A 14 -18.06 -62.60 -36.32
CA ASP A 14 -16.77 -61.89 -36.51
C ASP A 14 -16.51 -60.78 -35.55
N ARG A 15 -17.40 -60.58 -34.57
CA ARG A 15 -17.16 -59.63 -33.46
C ARG A 15 -16.84 -60.42 -32.19
N LEU A 16 -15.63 -60.21 -31.73
CA LEU A 16 -15.06 -60.67 -30.47
C LEU A 16 -14.27 -62.00 -30.56
N LYS A 17 -13.18 -61.97 -31.33
CA LYS A 17 -11.99 -62.75 -30.92
C LYS A 17 -11.10 -61.80 -30.11
N ILE A 18 -11.54 -61.42 -28.90
CA ILE A 18 -10.63 -60.87 -27.90
C ILE A 18 -9.81 -62.09 -27.46
N SER A 19 -8.52 -62.07 -27.71
CA SER A 19 -7.63 -63.14 -27.29
C SER A 19 -7.50 -63.08 -25.77
N SER A 20 -7.23 -64.21 -25.16
CA SER A 20 -6.97 -64.26 -23.68
C SER A 20 -5.76 -63.42 -23.29
N GLU A 21 -4.88 -63.10 -24.24
CA GLU A 21 -3.74 -62.19 -24.06
C GLU A 21 -4.18 -60.72 -24.05
N GLU A 22 -5.03 -60.29 -24.94
CA GLU A 22 -5.59 -58.91 -24.95
C GLU A 22 -6.42 -58.60 -23.70
N ILE A 23 -7.17 -59.59 -23.20
CA ILE A 23 -7.86 -59.44 -21.88
C ILE A 23 -6.87 -59.35 -20.74
N ARG A 24 -5.79 -60.13 -20.77
CA ARG A 24 -4.76 -60.08 -19.71
C ARG A 24 -3.98 -58.77 -19.74
N ASP A 25 -3.66 -58.25 -20.93
CA ASP A 25 -2.95 -56.98 -21.09
C ASP A 25 -3.85 -55.81 -20.71
N ALA A 26 -5.13 -55.82 -21.08
CA ALA A 26 -6.09 -54.81 -20.63
C ALA A 26 -6.31 -54.83 -19.11
N LEU A 27 -6.36 -56.02 -18.48
CA LEU A 27 -6.45 -56.13 -17.03
C LEU A 27 -5.14 -55.76 -16.32
N ALA A 28 -3.98 -55.99 -16.94
CA ALA A 28 -2.69 -55.53 -16.40
C ALA A 28 -2.58 -53.99 -16.48
N GLN A 29 -2.96 -53.39 -17.63
CA GLN A 29 -3.03 -51.93 -17.75
C GLN A 29 -4.02 -51.30 -16.76
N PHE A 30 -5.20 -51.90 -16.57
CA PHE A 30 -6.18 -51.47 -15.60
C PHE A 30 -5.67 -51.61 -14.17
N ARG A 31 -4.98 -52.71 -13.84
CA ARG A 31 -4.33 -52.92 -12.52
C ARG A 31 -3.25 -51.86 -12.28
N ASP A 32 -2.40 -51.59 -13.26
CA ASP A 32 -1.29 -50.65 -13.15
C ASP A 32 -1.75 -49.17 -13.17
N SER A 33 -2.93 -48.90 -13.74
CA SER A 33 -3.62 -47.60 -13.68
C SER A 33 -4.62 -47.49 -12.51
N TYR A 34 -4.87 -48.59 -11.78
CA TYR A 34 -5.78 -48.60 -10.63
C TYR A 34 -5.10 -47.93 -9.43
N ASP A 35 -5.50 -46.70 -9.14
CA ASP A 35 -5.18 -46.03 -7.89
C ASP A 35 -6.09 -46.60 -6.78
N PRO A 36 -5.57 -47.39 -5.84
CA PRO A 36 -6.36 -47.89 -4.70
C PRO A 36 -6.78 -46.77 -3.73
N ASN A 37 -6.23 -45.57 -3.88
CA ASN A 37 -6.67 -44.34 -3.23
C ASN A 37 -7.74 -43.62 -4.07
N ALA A 38 -8.75 -44.31 -4.56
CA ALA A 38 -9.97 -43.68 -4.97
C ALA A 38 -10.53 -42.90 -3.77
N THR A 39 -10.04 -41.70 -3.59
CA THR A 39 -10.54 -40.74 -2.62
C THR A 39 -12.02 -40.58 -2.91
N ARG A 40 -12.88 -40.98 -1.99
CA ARG A 40 -14.29 -40.59 -2.02
C ARG A 40 -14.31 -39.09 -1.91
N SER A 41 -14.34 -38.39 -3.05
CA SER A 41 -14.56 -36.95 -3.05
C SER A 41 -16.00 -36.72 -2.57
N GLU A 42 -16.13 -36.04 -1.46
CA GLU A 42 -17.44 -35.54 -1.04
C GLU A 42 -17.94 -34.56 -2.08
N VAL A 43 -19.16 -34.78 -2.53
CA VAL A 43 -19.84 -33.96 -3.53
C VAL A 43 -21.05 -33.32 -2.88
N GLY A 44 -21.11 -32.01 -2.95
CA GLY A 44 -22.25 -31.22 -2.53
C GLY A 44 -23.06 -30.72 -3.70
N ALA A 45 -24.17 -30.09 -3.42
CA ALA A 45 -25.01 -29.41 -4.41
C ALA A 45 -25.28 -27.98 -4.02
N VAL A 46 -25.29 -27.08 -5.01
CA VAL A 46 -25.67 -25.67 -4.83
C VAL A 46 -27.16 -25.62 -4.49
N VAL A 47 -27.50 -25.05 -3.35
CA VAL A 47 -28.87 -24.81 -2.89
C VAL A 47 -29.38 -23.46 -3.36
N GLU A 48 -28.50 -22.44 -3.32
CA GLU A 48 -28.80 -21.07 -3.72
C GLU A 48 -27.49 -20.42 -4.20
N ALA A 49 -27.54 -19.67 -5.29
CA ALA A 49 -26.42 -18.87 -5.77
C ALA A 49 -26.90 -17.47 -6.12
N ALA A 50 -26.32 -16.44 -5.51
CA ALA A 50 -26.63 -15.05 -5.78
C ALA A 50 -25.44 -14.14 -5.43
N ASP A 51 -25.18 -13.13 -6.26
CA ASP A 51 -24.28 -12.02 -5.99
C ASP A 51 -22.85 -12.43 -5.52
N GLY A 52 -22.32 -13.55 -6.04
CA GLY A 52 -21.00 -14.05 -5.69
C GLY A 52 -20.95 -14.88 -4.40
N ILE A 53 -22.09 -15.27 -3.84
CA ILE A 53 -22.22 -16.21 -2.75
C ILE A 53 -22.96 -17.46 -3.24
N ALA A 54 -22.50 -18.63 -2.83
CA ALA A 54 -23.20 -19.89 -3.03
C ALA A 54 -23.47 -20.56 -1.67
N ARG A 55 -24.69 -21.08 -1.50
CA ARG A 55 -25.04 -21.97 -0.40
C ARG A 55 -25.00 -23.39 -0.92
N VAL A 56 -24.23 -24.22 -0.26
CA VAL A 56 -23.94 -25.59 -0.70
C VAL A 56 -24.36 -26.56 0.40
N SER A 57 -25.02 -27.65 0.05
CA SER A 57 -25.35 -28.76 0.95
C SER A 57 -24.55 -30.00 0.62
N GLY A 58 -24.44 -30.93 1.56
CA GLY A 58 -23.87 -32.26 1.32
C GLY A 58 -22.36 -32.38 1.49
N LEU A 59 -21.68 -31.41 2.10
CA LEU A 59 -20.24 -31.43 2.38
C LEU A 59 -19.96 -31.39 3.91
N PRO A 60 -20.25 -32.46 4.65
CA PRO A 60 -20.16 -32.46 6.13
C PRO A 60 -18.73 -32.33 6.69
N SER A 61 -17.72 -32.67 5.91
CA SER A 61 -16.32 -32.68 6.35
C SER A 61 -15.53 -31.46 5.88
N VAL A 62 -16.19 -30.44 5.27
CA VAL A 62 -15.52 -29.22 4.77
C VAL A 62 -14.87 -28.44 5.90
N MET A 63 -13.70 -27.89 5.65
CA MET A 63 -12.97 -27.02 6.58
C MET A 63 -13.26 -25.55 6.33
N ALA A 64 -13.13 -24.72 7.37
CA ALA A 64 -13.17 -23.26 7.19
C ALA A 64 -12.01 -22.80 6.29
N ASN A 65 -12.31 -21.91 5.35
CA ASN A 65 -11.38 -21.42 4.31
C ASN A 65 -10.90 -22.52 3.32
N GLU A 66 -11.55 -23.65 3.27
CA GLU A 66 -11.29 -24.66 2.25
C GLU A 66 -11.75 -24.19 0.88
N LEU A 67 -10.97 -24.48 -0.15
CA LEU A 67 -11.32 -24.29 -1.53
C LEU A 67 -12.39 -25.30 -1.96
N LEU A 68 -13.42 -24.78 -2.62
CA LEU A 68 -14.47 -25.54 -3.26
C LEU A 68 -14.39 -25.32 -4.77
N GLU A 69 -14.58 -26.38 -5.55
CA GLU A 69 -14.62 -26.33 -7.01
C GLU A 69 -16.08 -26.42 -7.48
N PHE A 70 -16.51 -25.39 -8.21
CA PHE A 70 -17.79 -25.28 -8.88
C PHE A 70 -17.67 -25.67 -10.36
N PRO A 71 -18.79 -25.90 -11.07
CA PRO A 71 -18.76 -26.18 -12.52
C PRO A 71 -17.96 -25.14 -13.29
N GLY A 72 -17.26 -25.60 -14.34
CA GLY A 72 -16.41 -24.74 -15.16
C GLY A 72 -15.07 -24.35 -14.54
N GLY A 73 -14.67 -24.98 -13.42
CA GLY A 73 -13.41 -24.70 -12.73
C GLY A 73 -13.44 -23.41 -11.91
N VAL A 74 -14.64 -22.88 -11.62
CA VAL A 74 -14.80 -21.71 -10.76
C VAL A 74 -14.51 -22.12 -9.32
N LEU A 75 -13.64 -21.36 -8.65
CA LEU A 75 -13.28 -21.60 -7.25
C LEU A 75 -14.18 -20.83 -6.29
N GLY A 76 -14.39 -21.37 -5.11
CA GLY A 76 -15.02 -20.68 -4.00
C GLY A 76 -14.35 -21.02 -2.69
N VAL A 77 -14.62 -20.24 -1.65
CA VAL A 77 -14.07 -20.43 -0.30
C VAL A 77 -15.19 -20.65 0.70
N ALA A 78 -15.14 -21.75 1.44
CA ALA A 78 -16.08 -22.06 2.52
C ALA A 78 -15.88 -21.07 3.69
N GLN A 79 -16.93 -20.30 4.04
CA GLN A 79 -16.87 -19.25 5.07
C GLN A 79 -17.81 -19.50 6.25
N ASN A 80 -19.07 -19.87 5.98
CA ASN A 80 -20.03 -20.24 7.01
C ASN A 80 -20.19 -21.76 6.97
N LEU A 81 -19.93 -22.40 8.11
CA LEU A 81 -20.10 -23.85 8.27
C LEU A 81 -21.27 -24.07 9.21
N ASP A 82 -22.45 -24.24 8.64
CA ASP A 82 -23.65 -24.59 9.38
C ASP A 82 -23.92 -26.11 9.27
N GLU A 83 -24.73 -26.65 10.16
CA GLU A 83 -24.99 -28.09 10.25
C GLU A 83 -25.53 -28.71 8.94
N ARG A 84 -26.28 -27.92 8.15
CA ARG A 84 -26.94 -28.40 6.92
C ARG A 84 -26.41 -27.80 5.65
N GLU A 85 -25.85 -26.61 5.75
CA GLU A 85 -25.45 -25.81 4.58
C GLU A 85 -24.13 -25.09 4.84
N ILE A 86 -23.40 -24.84 3.78
CA ILE A 86 -22.15 -24.13 3.79
C ILE A 86 -22.34 -22.84 2.99
N GLY A 87 -22.02 -21.71 3.58
CA GLY A 87 -21.92 -20.46 2.83
C GLY A 87 -20.53 -20.31 2.21
N ALA A 88 -20.47 -20.32 0.89
CA ALA A 88 -19.22 -20.16 0.16
C ALA A 88 -19.17 -18.81 -0.57
N VAL A 89 -18.01 -18.16 -0.55
CA VAL A 89 -17.72 -16.97 -1.36
C VAL A 89 -17.12 -17.42 -2.68
N VAL A 90 -17.77 -17.09 -3.79
CA VAL A 90 -17.31 -17.46 -5.15
C VAL A 90 -16.20 -16.51 -5.59
N LEU A 91 -15.10 -17.07 -6.09
CA LEU A 91 -13.92 -16.35 -6.53
C LEU A 91 -13.88 -16.31 -8.06
N GLY A 92 -14.47 -15.28 -8.64
CA GLY A 92 -14.54 -15.12 -10.10
C GLY A 92 -15.95 -14.90 -10.62
N SER A 93 -16.20 -15.31 -11.86
CA SER A 93 -17.52 -15.20 -12.49
C SER A 93 -18.48 -16.22 -11.88
N PHE A 94 -19.55 -15.73 -11.29
CA PHE A 94 -20.59 -16.56 -10.65
C PHE A 94 -21.86 -16.74 -11.52
N GLU A 95 -21.91 -16.07 -12.67
CA GLU A 95 -23.11 -16.04 -13.53
C GLU A 95 -23.50 -17.42 -14.09
N GLN A 96 -22.56 -18.36 -14.13
CA GLN A 96 -22.76 -19.71 -14.65
C GLN A 96 -23.20 -20.71 -13.58
N ILE A 97 -23.09 -20.35 -12.28
CA ILE A 97 -23.44 -21.25 -11.18
C ILE A 97 -24.96 -21.24 -10.98
N LYS A 98 -25.56 -22.43 -10.97
CA LYS A 98 -27.00 -22.63 -10.84
C LYS A 98 -27.34 -23.52 -9.65
N GLU A 99 -28.56 -23.39 -9.18
CA GLU A 99 -29.14 -24.31 -8.21
C GLU A 99 -29.12 -25.75 -8.74
N GLY A 100 -28.68 -26.69 -7.92
CA GLY A 100 -28.50 -28.09 -8.25
C GLY A 100 -27.13 -28.45 -8.84
N ASP A 101 -26.28 -27.47 -9.12
CA ASP A 101 -24.93 -27.73 -9.63
C ASP A 101 -24.08 -28.49 -8.59
N GLU A 102 -23.24 -29.38 -9.08
CA GLU A 102 -22.31 -30.18 -8.28
C GLU A 102 -21.14 -29.33 -7.78
N VAL A 103 -20.81 -29.44 -6.50
CA VAL A 103 -19.67 -28.76 -5.87
C VAL A 103 -18.76 -29.79 -5.23
N ARG A 104 -17.45 -29.67 -5.48
CA ARG A 104 -16.44 -30.61 -4.97
C ARG A 104 -15.55 -29.93 -3.95
N ARG A 105 -15.20 -30.67 -2.90
CA ARG A 105 -14.13 -30.30 -2.02
C ARG A 105 -12.78 -30.49 -2.70
N THR A 106 -11.86 -29.57 -2.48
CA THR A 106 -10.46 -29.77 -2.86
C THR A 106 -9.65 -30.43 -1.73
N GLY A 107 -10.09 -30.29 -0.48
CA GLY A 107 -9.31 -30.68 0.71
C GLY A 107 -8.16 -29.73 1.02
N GLU A 108 -8.03 -28.64 0.27
CA GLU A 108 -6.95 -27.67 0.38
C GLU A 108 -7.47 -26.34 0.92
N VAL A 109 -6.71 -25.75 1.84
CA VAL A 109 -6.96 -24.38 2.32
C VAL A 109 -6.45 -23.40 1.27
N LEU A 110 -7.20 -22.32 1.04
CA LEU A 110 -6.87 -21.30 0.06
C LEU A 110 -5.42 -20.80 0.23
N SER A 111 -4.61 -21.06 -0.78
CA SER A 111 -3.20 -20.72 -0.87
C SER A 111 -2.92 -19.97 -2.19
N ILE A 112 -1.79 -19.26 -2.25
CA ILE A 112 -1.32 -18.64 -3.48
C ILE A 112 0.12 -19.06 -3.77
N PRO A 113 0.51 -19.12 -5.04
CA PRO A 113 1.89 -19.27 -5.43
C PRO A 113 2.71 -18.01 -5.06
N VAL A 114 3.94 -18.23 -4.58
CA VAL A 114 4.85 -17.16 -4.13
C VAL A 114 6.26 -17.38 -4.66
N GLY A 115 7.07 -16.33 -4.73
CA GLY A 115 8.46 -16.37 -5.16
C GLY A 115 8.94 -15.06 -5.78
N ASP A 116 10.24 -14.96 -6.08
CA ASP A 116 10.84 -13.76 -6.68
C ASP A 116 10.37 -13.53 -8.14
N ALA A 117 9.86 -14.56 -8.83
CA ALA A 117 9.29 -14.44 -10.17
C ALA A 117 8.03 -13.55 -10.24
N PHE A 118 7.45 -13.21 -9.10
CA PHE A 118 6.32 -12.29 -9.00
C PHE A 118 6.72 -10.81 -9.09
N LEU A 119 8.01 -10.48 -8.95
CA LEU A 119 8.50 -9.11 -9.13
C LEU A 119 8.31 -8.68 -10.60
N GLY A 120 7.89 -7.45 -10.81
CA GLY A 120 7.59 -6.91 -12.13
C GLY A 120 6.24 -7.35 -12.74
N ARG A 121 5.41 -8.06 -11.96
CA ARG A 121 4.19 -8.66 -12.46
C ARG A 121 2.92 -8.01 -11.86
N VAL A 122 1.84 -8.10 -12.63
CA VAL A 122 0.50 -7.74 -12.17
C VAL A 122 -0.33 -9.01 -12.09
N ILE A 123 -0.85 -9.30 -10.90
CA ILE A 123 -1.58 -10.54 -10.60
C ILE A 123 -2.96 -10.23 -10.01
N ASN A 124 -3.87 -11.20 -10.14
CA ASN A 124 -5.13 -11.20 -9.40
C ASN A 124 -4.95 -11.76 -7.96
N PRO A 125 -5.98 -11.71 -7.10
CA PRO A 125 -5.89 -12.22 -5.73
C PRO A 125 -5.62 -13.73 -5.59
N LEU A 126 -5.72 -14.50 -6.66
CA LEU A 126 -5.36 -15.94 -6.70
C LEU A 126 -3.91 -16.17 -7.16
N GLY A 127 -3.11 -15.11 -7.37
CA GLY A 127 -1.74 -15.23 -7.85
C GLY A 127 -1.62 -15.45 -9.36
N GLN A 128 -2.72 -15.38 -10.11
CA GLN A 128 -2.73 -15.55 -11.56
C GLN A 128 -2.31 -14.26 -12.26
N PRO A 129 -1.41 -14.30 -13.26
CA PRO A 129 -1.00 -13.12 -14.01
C PRO A 129 -2.13 -12.55 -14.87
N ILE A 130 -2.28 -11.23 -14.83
CA ILE A 130 -3.25 -10.46 -15.63
C ILE A 130 -2.58 -9.41 -16.52
N ASP A 131 -1.24 -9.42 -16.58
CA ASP A 131 -0.40 -8.47 -17.32
C ASP A 131 -0.07 -8.91 -18.76
N GLY A 132 -0.56 -10.06 -19.18
CA GLY A 132 -0.28 -10.61 -20.52
C GLY A 132 1.16 -11.12 -20.72
N LYS A 133 2.00 -11.12 -19.68
CA LYS A 133 3.41 -11.55 -19.77
C LYS A 133 3.60 -13.08 -19.62
N GLY A 134 2.53 -13.87 -19.70
CA GLY A 134 2.57 -15.32 -19.56
C GLY A 134 2.60 -15.84 -18.11
N PRO A 135 2.64 -17.17 -17.91
CA PRO A 135 2.59 -17.79 -16.60
C PRO A 135 3.81 -17.43 -15.73
N ILE A 136 3.63 -17.46 -14.41
CA ILE A 136 4.67 -17.15 -13.42
C ILE A 136 5.11 -18.45 -12.77
N GLY A 137 6.43 -18.69 -12.72
CA GLY A 137 7.00 -19.81 -11.96
C GLY A 137 6.88 -19.55 -10.46
N SER A 138 6.34 -20.51 -9.71
CA SER A 138 6.27 -20.41 -8.24
C SER A 138 7.42 -21.15 -7.58
N GLU A 139 7.90 -20.61 -6.46
CA GLU A 139 8.88 -21.28 -5.59
C GLU A 139 8.17 -22.16 -4.55
N ALA A 140 7.01 -21.73 -4.08
CA ALA A 140 6.21 -22.41 -3.07
C ALA A 140 4.75 -21.96 -3.14
N GLU A 141 3.88 -22.70 -2.45
CA GLU A 141 2.51 -22.31 -2.12
C GLU A 141 2.44 -21.78 -0.69
N ARG A 142 1.68 -20.72 -0.47
CA ARG A 142 1.52 -20.12 0.85
C ARG A 142 0.04 -19.87 1.18
N PRO A 143 -0.46 -20.37 2.32
CA PRO A 143 -1.82 -20.09 2.75
C PRO A 143 -2.08 -18.59 2.93
N LEU A 144 -3.27 -18.14 2.57
CA LEU A 144 -3.64 -16.73 2.70
C LEU A 144 -3.88 -16.31 4.14
N GLU A 145 -4.51 -17.15 4.93
CA GLU A 145 -4.79 -16.91 6.35
C GLU A 145 -3.70 -17.54 7.21
N LEU A 146 -2.70 -16.74 7.53
CA LEU A 146 -1.60 -17.10 8.42
C LEU A 146 -1.60 -16.22 9.66
N GLN A 147 -1.26 -16.83 10.78
CA GLN A 147 -1.09 -16.11 12.04
C GLN A 147 0.07 -15.10 11.92
N ALA A 148 -0.14 -13.93 12.51
CA ALA A 148 0.91 -12.91 12.62
C ALA A 148 2.09 -13.43 13.47
N PRO A 149 3.32 -12.91 13.26
CA PRO A 149 4.46 -13.24 14.10
C PRO A 149 4.15 -12.99 15.58
N THR A 150 4.54 -13.90 16.45
CA THR A 150 4.36 -13.77 17.91
C THR A 150 5.27 -12.67 18.49
N VAL A 151 5.04 -12.27 19.72
CA VAL A 151 5.88 -11.25 20.40
C VAL A 151 7.35 -11.67 20.45
N LEU A 152 7.65 -12.96 20.68
CA LEU A 152 9.02 -13.48 20.71
C LEU A 152 9.73 -13.49 19.36
N GLN A 153 8.96 -13.50 18.27
CA GLN A 153 9.48 -13.48 16.91
C GLN A 153 9.74 -12.08 16.38
N ARG A 154 9.39 -11.04 17.14
CA ARG A 154 9.54 -9.63 16.74
C ARG A 154 10.71 -8.98 17.44
N LYS A 155 11.30 -7.97 16.79
CA LYS A 155 12.16 -6.98 17.45
C LYS A 155 11.63 -5.58 17.25
N PRO A 156 12.01 -4.62 18.11
CA PRO A 156 11.61 -3.22 17.95
C PRO A 156 12.01 -2.65 16.60
N VAL A 157 11.17 -1.77 16.05
CA VAL A 157 11.44 -1.04 14.81
C VAL A 157 12.48 0.05 15.09
N SER A 158 13.61 0.01 14.40
CA SER A 158 14.72 0.94 14.58
C SER A 158 15.43 1.34 13.27
N GLU A 159 15.00 0.76 12.14
CA GLU A 159 15.58 1.03 10.83
C GLU A 159 14.60 1.89 10.02
N PRO A 160 15.06 2.99 9.37
CA PRO A 160 14.17 3.85 8.60
C PRO A 160 13.67 3.18 7.31
N MET A 161 12.40 3.43 6.98
CA MET A 161 11.83 3.26 5.66
C MET A 161 11.70 4.64 5.04
N GLN A 162 12.68 5.05 4.25
CA GLN A 162 12.68 6.37 3.63
C GLN A 162 11.57 6.50 2.60
N THR A 163 10.70 7.48 2.77
CA THR A 163 9.62 7.76 1.81
C THR A 163 10.07 8.67 0.68
N GLY A 164 11.15 9.42 0.89
CA GLY A 164 11.61 10.45 -0.02
C GLY A 164 10.78 11.75 0.07
N LEU A 165 9.84 11.81 1.00
CA LEU A 165 8.99 12.97 1.21
C LEU A 165 9.42 13.72 2.48
N LYS A 166 9.95 14.94 2.31
CA LYS A 166 10.47 15.79 3.39
C LYS A 166 9.50 15.91 4.56
N ALA A 167 8.23 16.14 4.27
CA ALA A 167 7.19 16.30 5.29
C ALA A 167 6.99 15.02 6.13
N ILE A 168 7.09 13.84 5.54
CA ILE A 168 6.88 12.56 6.23
C ILE A 168 8.16 12.14 6.95
N ASP A 169 9.29 12.09 6.26
CA ASP A 169 10.55 11.61 6.82
C ASP A 169 11.05 12.49 7.99
N ALA A 170 10.74 13.81 7.96
CA ALA A 170 11.07 14.70 9.06
C ALA A 170 10.11 14.63 10.25
N MET A 171 8.79 14.56 10.01
CA MET A 171 7.80 14.78 11.07
C MET A 171 7.06 13.53 11.53
N THR A 172 6.82 12.58 10.61
CA THR A 172 6.11 11.33 10.87
C THR A 172 6.86 10.13 10.26
N PRO A 173 8.12 9.93 10.69
CA PRO A 173 8.99 8.94 10.07
C PRO A 173 8.42 7.53 10.18
N ILE A 174 8.69 6.73 9.16
CA ILE A 174 8.25 5.35 9.03
C ILE A 174 9.46 4.43 9.17
N GLY A 175 9.32 3.37 9.95
CA GLY A 175 10.36 2.37 10.14
C GLY A 175 10.04 1.04 9.43
N ARG A 176 11.08 0.27 9.13
CA ARG A 176 10.97 -1.06 8.53
C ARG A 176 10.27 -2.03 9.49
N GLY A 177 9.08 -2.49 9.10
CA GLY A 177 8.21 -3.33 9.93
C GLY A 177 7.10 -2.56 10.66
N GLN A 178 7.02 -1.23 10.50
CA GLN A 178 5.95 -0.40 11.06
C GLN A 178 4.69 -0.48 10.21
N ARG A 179 3.55 -0.24 10.85
CA ARG A 179 2.23 -0.04 10.20
C ARG A 179 1.87 1.43 10.30
N GLN A 180 2.02 2.17 9.21
CA GLN A 180 1.71 3.60 9.17
C GLN A 180 0.49 3.83 8.29
N LEU A 181 -0.60 4.31 8.89
CA LEU A 181 -1.83 4.60 8.18
C LEU A 181 -1.69 5.88 7.35
N ILE A 182 -2.13 5.84 6.10
CA ILE A 182 -2.31 7.02 5.25
C ILE A 182 -3.82 7.27 5.15
N ILE A 183 -4.29 8.39 5.70
CA ILE A 183 -5.73 8.65 5.85
C ILE A 183 -6.09 10.05 5.34
N GLY A 184 -7.24 10.18 4.72
CA GLY A 184 -7.77 11.46 4.22
C GLY A 184 -8.86 11.29 3.19
N ASP A 185 -9.48 12.37 2.77
CA ASP A 185 -10.56 12.38 1.78
C ASP A 185 -10.07 11.96 0.39
N ARG A 186 -11.02 11.75 -0.52
CA ARG A 186 -10.70 11.46 -1.93
C ARG A 186 -9.85 12.56 -2.56
N LYS A 187 -8.89 12.16 -3.41
CA LYS A 187 -8.03 13.07 -4.18
C LYS A 187 -7.16 13.99 -3.31
N THR A 188 -6.77 13.57 -2.12
CA THR A 188 -5.83 14.30 -1.26
C THR A 188 -4.36 13.87 -1.41
N GLY A 189 -4.05 12.97 -2.37
CA GLY A 189 -2.69 12.51 -2.63
C GLY A 189 -2.26 11.27 -1.86
N LYS A 190 -3.20 10.48 -1.30
CA LYS A 190 -2.88 9.23 -0.56
C LYS A 190 -2.08 8.25 -1.40
N THR A 191 -2.56 7.96 -2.61
CA THR A 191 -1.90 7.05 -3.55
C THR A 191 -0.53 7.60 -3.98
N SER A 192 -0.42 8.91 -4.24
CA SER A 192 0.85 9.55 -4.64
C SER A 192 1.94 9.38 -3.58
N ILE A 193 1.64 9.57 -2.29
CA ILE A 193 2.59 9.30 -1.20
C ILE A 193 3.10 7.85 -1.23
N CYS A 194 2.20 6.91 -1.49
CA CYS A 194 2.56 5.49 -1.52
C CYS A 194 3.39 5.15 -2.76
N THR A 195 3.05 5.68 -3.93
CA THR A 195 3.84 5.48 -5.16
C THR A 195 5.22 6.13 -5.06
N ASP A 196 5.31 7.34 -4.49
CA ASP A 196 6.59 8.02 -4.25
C ASP A 196 7.47 7.22 -3.29
N THR A 197 6.87 6.62 -2.25
CA THR A 197 7.60 5.74 -1.33
C THR A 197 8.16 4.50 -2.05
N ILE A 198 7.43 3.91 -3.00
CA ILE A 198 7.94 2.81 -3.84
C ILE A 198 9.08 3.31 -4.72
N ILE A 199 8.89 4.41 -5.45
CA ILE A 199 9.89 4.98 -6.37
C ILE A 199 11.19 5.28 -5.62
N ASN A 200 11.10 5.78 -4.39
CA ASN A 200 12.26 6.10 -3.56
C ASN A 200 13.11 4.87 -3.18
N GLN A 201 12.61 3.64 -3.32
CA GLN A 201 13.39 2.43 -3.03
C GLN A 201 14.34 2.04 -4.17
N LYS A 202 14.34 2.75 -5.32
CA LYS A 202 15.15 2.43 -6.49
C LYS A 202 16.64 2.37 -6.16
N ALA A 203 17.19 3.39 -5.51
CA ALA A 203 18.61 3.42 -5.13
C ALA A 203 18.98 2.26 -4.19
N ASN A 204 18.10 1.90 -3.26
CA ASN A 204 18.26 0.74 -2.40
C ASN A 204 18.29 -0.57 -3.19
N TRP A 205 17.43 -0.68 -4.22
CA TRP A 205 17.37 -1.86 -5.08
C TRP A 205 18.62 -1.99 -5.94
N GLU A 206 19.03 -0.91 -6.60
CA GLU A 206 20.21 -0.83 -7.48
C GLU A 206 21.52 -1.02 -6.73
N SER A 207 21.56 -0.78 -5.41
CA SER A 207 22.77 -1.01 -4.59
C SER A 207 23.22 -2.47 -4.58
N GLY A 208 22.34 -3.42 -4.90
CA GLY A 208 22.60 -4.86 -4.83
C GLY A 208 22.81 -5.41 -3.41
N ASP A 209 22.72 -4.57 -2.38
CA ASP A 209 22.85 -4.95 -0.97
C ASP A 209 21.53 -5.50 -0.42
N PRO A 210 21.45 -6.81 -0.09
CA PRO A 210 20.22 -7.42 0.40
C PRO A 210 19.66 -6.76 1.67
N SER A 211 20.52 -6.13 2.49
CA SER A 211 20.11 -5.44 3.72
C SER A 211 19.42 -4.10 3.44
N LYS A 212 19.65 -3.50 2.27
CA LYS A 212 19.06 -2.24 1.83
C LYS A 212 17.86 -2.47 0.93
N GLN A 213 17.91 -3.50 0.08
CA GLN A 213 16.87 -3.81 -0.91
C GLN A 213 15.50 -3.97 -0.27
N VAL A 214 14.49 -3.36 -0.88
CA VAL A 214 13.09 -3.47 -0.45
C VAL A 214 12.26 -3.99 -1.62
N ARG A 215 11.54 -5.08 -1.40
CA ARG A 215 10.52 -5.58 -2.33
C ARG A 215 9.21 -4.88 -2.05
N CYS A 216 8.57 -4.38 -3.09
CA CYS A 216 7.35 -3.62 -2.96
C CYS A 216 6.14 -4.43 -3.44
N ILE A 217 5.02 -4.28 -2.74
CA ILE A 217 3.73 -4.86 -3.13
C ILE A 217 2.69 -3.75 -3.09
N TYR A 218 2.06 -3.50 -4.23
CA TYR A 218 0.93 -2.58 -4.30
C TYR A 218 -0.37 -3.37 -4.47
N VAL A 219 -1.22 -3.33 -3.44
CA VAL A 219 -2.51 -4.02 -3.45
C VAL A 219 -3.61 -3.03 -3.80
N ALA A 220 -4.12 -3.11 -5.03
CA ALA A 220 -5.21 -2.28 -5.53
C ALA A 220 -6.57 -2.93 -5.22
N ILE A 221 -7.38 -2.29 -4.38
CA ILE A 221 -8.63 -2.85 -3.87
C ILE A 221 -9.81 -1.99 -4.32
N GLY A 222 -10.63 -2.51 -5.22
CA GLY A 222 -11.84 -1.82 -5.67
C GLY A 222 -11.60 -0.51 -6.42
N GLN A 223 -10.40 -0.30 -6.95
CA GLN A 223 -10.05 0.85 -7.77
C GLN A 223 -10.51 0.66 -9.23
N LYS A 224 -10.64 1.77 -9.95
CA LYS A 224 -10.89 1.71 -11.40
C LYS A 224 -9.68 1.10 -12.12
N GLY A 225 -9.90 0.26 -13.12
CA GLY A 225 -8.82 -0.31 -13.93
C GLY A 225 -7.89 0.75 -14.51
N SER A 226 -8.41 1.91 -14.93
CA SER A 226 -7.60 3.03 -15.40
C SER A 226 -6.68 3.64 -14.33
N THR A 227 -7.09 3.63 -13.06
CA THR A 227 -6.25 4.09 -11.95
C THR A 227 -5.11 3.11 -11.70
N ILE A 228 -5.41 1.81 -11.72
CA ILE A 228 -4.39 0.75 -11.55
C ILE A 228 -3.37 0.82 -12.68
N ALA A 229 -3.84 0.97 -13.94
CA ALA A 229 -2.98 1.15 -15.10
C ALA A 229 -2.11 2.41 -15.00
N GLY A 230 -2.65 3.52 -14.45
CA GLY A 230 -1.89 4.73 -14.19
C GLY A 230 -0.77 4.54 -13.16
N VAL A 231 -1.03 3.82 -12.08
CA VAL A 231 0.00 3.47 -11.08
C VAL A 231 1.06 2.57 -11.69
N GLN A 232 0.66 1.54 -12.45
CA GLN A 232 1.60 0.68 -13.16
C GLN A 232 2.50 1.48 -14.11
N ALA A 233 1.91 2.35 -14.94
CA ALA A 233 2.66 3.18 -15.89
C ALA A 233 3.67 4.10 -15.19
N ALA A 234 3.27 4.73 -14.09
CA ALA A 234 4.17 5.55 -13.29
C ALA A 234 5.33 4.72 -12.71
N LEU A 235 5.06 3.54 -12.14
CA LEU A 235 6.10 2.67 -11.62
C LEU A 235 7.04 2.13 -12.73
N GLU A 236 6.52 1.88 -13.93
CA GLU A 236 7.32 1.50 -15.10
C GLU A 236 8.21 2.66 -15.58
N GLU A 237 7.67 3.88 -15.68
CA GLU A 237 8.39 5.08 -16.10
C GLU A 237 9.61 5.37 -15.21
N TYR A 238 9.45 5.22 -13.89
CA TYR A 238 10.55 5.43 -12.95
C TYR A 238 11.40 4.18 -12.68
N GLY A 239 11.13 3.05 -13.37
CA GLY A 239 11.87 1.79 -13.22
C GLY A 239 11.58 1.04 -11.93
N ALA A 240 10.52 1.43 -11.19
CA ALA A 240 10.17 0.84 -9.91
C ALA A 240 9.38 -0.49 -10.03
N MET A 241 8.88 -0.82 -11.21
CA MET A 241 8.23 -2.12 -11.45
C MET A 241 9.19 -3.30 -11.30
N GLU A 242 10.50 -3.12 -11.49
CA GLU A 242 11.49 -4.19 -11.37
C GLU A 242 11.45 -4.90 -10.01
N TYR A 243 11.18 -4.13 -8.95
CA TYR A 243 11.10 -4.63 -7.57
C TYR A 243 9.69 -4.57 -6.98
N THR A 244 8.66 -4.37 -7.81
CA THR A 244 7.27 -4.22 -7.37
C THR A 244 6.37 -5.28 -7.97
N THR A 245 5.47 -5.83 -7.15
CA THR A 245 4.36 -6.67 -7.59
C THR A 245 3.04 -5.93 -7.35
N ILE A 246 2.16 -5.90 -8.35
CA ILE A 246 0.81 -5.34 -8.20
C ILE A 246 -0.19 -6.49 -8.04
N VAL A 247 -0.94 -6.48 -6.92
CA VAL A 247 -2.07 -7.39 -6.70
C VAL A 247 -3.34 -6.59 -6.96
N ALA A 248 -4.04 -6.89 -8.05
CA ALA A 248 -5.17 -6.10 -8.50
C ALA A 248 -6.50 -6.82 -8.32
N ALA A 249 -7.41 -6.16 -7.60
CA ALA A 249 -8.84 -6.48 -7.52
C ALA A 249 -9.65 -5.22 -7.91
N PRO A 250 -9.84 -4.97 -9.22
CA PRO A 250 -10.52 -3.76 -9.70
C PRO A 250 -11.98 -3.67 -9.25
N ALA A 251 -12.59 -2.50 -9.45
CA ALA A 251 -13.96 -2.24 -9.03
C ALA A 251 -15.00 -3.17 -9.71
N SER A 252 -14.68 -3.67 -10.91
CA SER A 252 -15.50 -4.62 -11.65
C SER A 252 -15.50 -6.03 -11.08
N ASP A 253 -14.50 -6.38 -10.27
CA ASP A 253 -14.38 -7.72 -9.71
C ASP A 253 -15.40 -7.98 -8.61
N SER A 254 -15.59 -9.26 -8.29
CA SER A 254 -16.47 -9.71 -7.22
C SER A 254 -16.04 -9.17 -5.85
N ALA A 255 -16.97 -9.12 -4.90
CA ALA A 255 -16.65 -8.77 -3.52
C ALA A 255 -15.62 -9.73 -2.90
N GLY A 256 -15.63 -11.01 -3.29
CA GLY A 256 -14.67 -12.02 -2.87
C GLY A 256 -13.23 -11.64 -3.22
N PHE A 257 -12.96 -11.19 -4.43
CA PHE A 257 -11.63 -10.76 -4.83
C PHE A 257 -11.15 -9.51 -4.09
N LYS A 258 -12.02 -8.51 -3.90
CA LYS A 258 -11.69 -7.30 -3.12
C LYS A 258 -11.39 -7.61 -1.66
N TRP A 259 -12.09 -8.58 -1.09
CA TRP A 259 -11.84 -9.06 0.26
C TRP A 259 -10.50 -9.79 0.37
N LEU A 260 -10.17 -10.66 -0.60
CA LEU A 260 -8.95 -11.50 -0.57
C LEU A 260 -7.66 -10.76 -0.92
N ALA A 261 -7.69 -9.78 -1.80
CA ALA A 261 -6.50 -9.12 -2.34
C ALA A 261 -5.48 -8.70 -1.26
N PRO A 262 -5.85 -8.09 -0.13
CA PRO A 262 -4.89 -7.75 0.93
C PRO A 262 -4.23 -8.97 1.57
N PHE A 263 -4.94 -10.07 1.72
CA PHE A 263 -4.39 -11.32 2.28
C PHE A 263 -3.41 -11.97 1.30
N SER A 264 -3.71 -11.92 0.01
CA SER A 264 -2.82 -12.41 -1.06
C SER A 264 -1.52 -11.62 -1.09
N GLY A 265 -1.59 -10.29 -1.11
CA GLY A 265 -0.39 -9.45 -1.01
C GLY A 265 0.41 -9.71 0.27
N SER A 266 -0.27 -9.89 1.40
CA SER A 266 0.39 -10.21 2.67
C SER A 266 1.04 -11.59 2.69
N ALA A 267 0.45 -12.60 2.05
CA ALA A 267 1.05 -13.93 1.94
C ALA A 267 2.35 -13.88 1.11
N LEU A 268 2.34 -13.16 -0.02
CA LEU A 268 3.53 -12.93 -0.84
C LEU A 268 4.60 -12.15 -0.05
N GLY A 269 4.23 -11.07 0.62
CA GLY A 269 5.15 -10.27 1.43
C GLY A 269 5.76 -11.05 2.60
N GLN A 270 4.96 -11.87 3.28
CA GLN A 270 5.48 -12.73 4.35
C GLN A 270 6.45 -13.79 3.84
N HIS A 271 6.28 -14.31 2.62
CA HIS A 271 7.26 -15.22 2.03
C HIS A 271 8.65 -14.59 2.03
N TRP A 272 8.77 -13.38 1.54
CA TRP A 272 10.05 -12.64 1.52
C TRP A 272 10.52 -12.23 2.91
N MET A 273 9.62 -11.77 3.78
CA MET A 273 9.96 -11.38 5.15
C MET A 273 10.59 -12.54 5.94
N TYR A 274 10.05 -13.75 5.83
CA TYR A 274 10.61 -14.95 6.49
C TYR A 274 11.89 -15.48 5.83
N GLN A 275 12.24 -14.99 4.63
CA GLN A 275 13.55 -15.21 4.01
C GLN A 275 14.61 -14.15 4.44
N GLY A 276 14.29 -13.32 5.43
CA GLY A 276 15.17 -12.24 5.89
C GLY A 276 15.18 -10.98 5.03
N LYS A 277 14.28 -10.90 4.04
CA LYS A 277 14.20 -9.76 3.10
C LYS A 277 13.29 -8.65 3.66
N HIS A 278 13.43 -7.44 3.14
CA HIS A 278 12.59 -6.30 3.52
C HIS A 278 11.48 -6.09 2.49
N VAL A 279 10.27 -5.85 2.99
CA VAL A 279 9.07 -5.69 2.17
C VAL A 279 8.36 -4.38 2.55
N LEU A 280 7.88 -3.67 1.54
CA LEU A 280 6.93 -2.58 1.65
C LEU A 280 5.62 -3.03 1.02
N ILE A 281 4.53 -3.06 1.79
CA ILE A 281 3.20 -3.42 1.28
C ILE A 281 2.23 -2.26 1.46
N ILE A 282 1.53 -1.92 0.38
CA ILE A 282 0.54 -0.86 0.32
C ILE A 282 -0.83 -1.47 0.11
N PHE A 283 -1.82 -1.06 0.92
CA PHE A 283 -3.21 -1.50 0.79
C PHE A 283 -4.08 -0.31 0.37
N ASP A 284 -4.37 -0.19 -0.92
CA ASP A 284 -5.12 0.94 -1.49
C ASP A 284 -6.49 0.48 -2.04
N ASP A 285 -7.61 0.53 -1.27
CA ASP A 285 -7.69 0.97 0.12
C ASP A 285 -8.47 -0.04 1.00
N LEU A 286 -8.24 -0.01 2.30
CA LEU A 286 -8.91 -0.89 3.27
C LEU A 286 -10.38 -0.52 3.49
N SER A 287 -10.82 0.71 3.18
CA SER A 287 -12.23 1.08 3.21
C SER A 287 -13.03 0.25 2.21
N LYS A 288 -12.47 0.00 1.02
CA LYS A 288 -13.08 -0.85 -0.01
C LYS A 288 -13.09 -2.32 0.38
N GLN A 289 -12.03 -2.79 1.06
CA GLN A 289 -12.03 -4.14 1.63
C GLN A 289 -13.15 -4.31 2.65
N ALA A 290 -13.32 -3.36 3.56
CA ALA A 290 -14.38 -3.39 4.56
C ALA A 290 -15.78 -3.36 3.91
N GLU A 291 -15.99 -2.51 2.89
CA GLU A 291 -17.24 -2.47 2.12
C GLU A 291 -17.54 -3.82 1.45
N ALA A 292 -16.54 -4.46 0.84
CA ALA A 292 -16.67 -5.78 0.24
C ALA A 292 -17.01 -6.85 1.30
N TYR A 293 -16.32 -6.83 2.43
CA TYR A 293 -16.58 -7.77 3.52
C TYR A 293 -17.96 -7.58 4.14
N ARG A 294 -18.45 -6.33 4.25
CA ARG A 294 -19.82 -6.03 4.65
C ARG A 294 -20.82 -6.64 3.68
N ALA A 295 -20.63 -6.47 2.38
CA ALA A 295 -21.50 -7.05 1.36
C ALA A 295 -21.54 -8.59 1.46
N ILE A 296 -20.38 -9.25 1.54
CA ILE A 296 -20.26 -10.70 1.73
C ILE A 296 -21.00 -11.15 3.00
N SER A 297 -20.80 -10.45 4.12
CA SER A 297 -21.37 -10.82 5.41
C SER A 297 -22.90 -10.70 5.42
N LEU A 298 -23.45 -9.67 4.77
CA LEU A 298 -24.91 -9.49 4.64
C LEU A 298 -25.53 -10.57 3.75
N LEU A 299 -24.87 -10.93 2.64
CA LEU A 299 -25.30 -12.01 1.75
C LEU A 299 -25.24 -13.38 2.44
N LEU A 300 -24.21 -13.61 3.27
CA LEU A 300 -24.12 -14.79 4.13
C LEU A 300 -25.06 -14.74 5.34
N ARG A 301 -25.96 -13.74 5.44
CA ARG A 301 -26.95 -13.55 6.52
C ARG A 301 -26.33 -13.43 7.91
N ARG A 302 -25.08 -12.96 8.02
CA ARG A 302 -24.47 -12.64 9.30
C ARG A 302 -25.12 -11.39 9.91
N PRO A 303 -25.37 -11.35 11.24
CA PRO A 303 -26.03 -10.21 11.86
C PRO A 303 -25.20 -8.93 11.70
N PRO A 304 -25.80 -7.83 11.19
CA PRO A 304 -25.10 -6.57 11.04
C PRO A 304 -24.92 -5.84 12.38
N GLY A 305 -23.79 -5.16 12.53
CA GLY A 305 -23.49 -4.24 13.62
C GLY A 305 -23.55 -2.77 13.19
N ARG A 306 -22.67 -1.94 13.76
CA ARG A 306 -22.57 -0.50 13.45
C ARG A 306 -22.33 -0.29 11.94
N GLU A 307 -23.08 0.64 11.33
CA GLU A 307 -23.04 0.96 9.90
C GLU A 307 -23.20 -0.28 8.97
N ALA A 308 -23.96 -1.28 9.47
CA ALA A 308 -24.17 -2.57 8.82
C ALA A 308 -22.88 -3.41 8.61
N TYR A 309 -21.77 -3.06 9.21
CA TYR A 309 -20.58 -3.92 9.23
C TYR A 309 -20.78 -5.12 10.15
N PRO A 310 -20.19 -6.28 9.83
CA PRO A 310 -20.22 -7.42 10.72
C PRO A 310 -19.38 -7.14 11.98
N GLY A 311 -19.69 -7.82 13.09
CA GLY A 311 -19.03 -7.60 14.38
C GLY A 311 -17.53 -7.87 14.38
N ASP A 312 -17.04 -8.65 13.44
CA ASP A 312 -15.63 -9.04 13.28
C ASP A 312 -14.83 -8.17 12.28
N VAL A 313 -15.37 -7.03 11.81
CA VAL A 313 -14.65 -6.15 10.87
C VAL A 313 -13.35 -5.58 11.47
N PHE A 314 -13.31 -5.36 12.78
CA PHE A 314 -12.07 -5.00 13.47
C PHE A 314 -11.02 -6.12 13.32
N TYR A 315 -11.43 -7.36 13.54
CA TYR A 315 -10.57 -8.53 13.42
C TYR A 315 -10.11 -8.76 11.98
N LEU A 316 -10.93 -8.44 10.97
CA LEU A 316 -10.53 -8.47 9.56
C LEU A 316 -9.26 -7.66 9.33
N HIS A 317 -9.22 -6.41 9.78
CA HIS A 317 -8.08 -5.51 9.58
C HIS A 317 -6.93 -5.81 10.55
N SER A 318 -7.22 -6.17 11.81
CA SER A 318 -6.16 -6.43 12.79
C SER A 318 -5.35 -7.68 12.44
N ARG A 319 -6.00 -8.79 12.05
CA ARG A 319 -5.28 -10.00 11.64
C ARG A 319 -4.47 -9.82 10.35
N LEU A 320 -4.89 -8.89 9.47
CA LEU A 320 -4.15 -8.51 8.28
C LEU A 320 -2.91 -7.67 8.64
N LEU A 321 -3.12 -6.56 9.36
CA LEU A 321 -2.08 -5.56 9.63
C LEU A 321 -1.05 -6.04 10.66
N GLU A 322 -1.43 -6.89 11.62
CA GLU A 322 -0.50 -7.49 12.56
C GLU A 322 0.54 -8.42 11.91
N ARG A 323 0.34 -8.83 10.67
CA ARG A 323 1.33 -9.57 9.88
C ARG A 323 2.52 -8.70 9.47
N CYS A 324 2.34 -7.38 9.42
CA CYS A 324 3.42 -6.41 9.21
C CYS A 324 4.23 -6.28 10.50
N ALA A 325 5.51 -6.64 10.44
CA ALA A 325 6.39 -6.64 11.60
C ALA A 325 7.88 -6.60 11.17
N LYS A 326 8.75 -6.25 12.12
CA LYS A 326 10.19 -6.51 12.05
C LYS A 326 10.46 -7.81 12.80
N LEU A 327 11.00 -8.80 12.13
CA LEU A 327 11.36 -10.08 12.73
C LEU A 327 12.65 -9.97 13.54
N SER A 328 12.77 -10.82 14.57
CA SER A 328 14.00 -10.99 15.35
C SER A 328 15.12 -11.58 14.46
N ASP A 329 16.36 -11.41 14.89
CA ASP A 329 17.51 -11.91 14.14
C ASP A 329 17.52 -13.43 14.04
N ASP A 330 17.02 -14.13 15.05
CA ASP A 330 16.80 -15.59 15.05
C ASP A 330 15.82 -16.06 13.96
N MET A 331 14.92 -15.16 13.53
CA MET A 331 13.96 -15.39 12.46
C MET A 331 14.43 -14.82 11.10
N GLY A 332 15.71 -14.46 10.98
CA GLY A 332 16.31 -13.93 9.77
C GLY A 332 16.29 -12.41 9.64
N GLY A 333 15.74 -11.66 10.62
CA GLY A 333 15.79 -10.19 10.65
C GLY A 333 15.01 -9.47 9.56
N GLY A 334 14.18 -10.17 8.78
CA GLY A 334 13.35 -9.56 7.72
C GLY A 334 12.29 -8.60 8.26
N SER A 335 11.67 -7.85 7.38
CA SER A 335 10.60 -6.92 7.77
C SER A 335 9.52 -6.81 6.69
N MET A 336 8.29 -6.55 7.13
CA MET A 336 7.20 -6.14 6.25
C MET A 336 6.59 -4.86 6.81
N THR A 337 6.76 -3.76 6.09
CA THR A 337 6.23 -2.43 6.43
C THR A 337 4.89 -2.25 5.74
N GLY A 338 3.85 -1.93 6.49
CA GLY A 338 2.51 -1.76 5.95
C GLY A 338 2.11 -0.30 5.85
N LEU A 339 1.65 0.12 4.66
CA LEU A 339 1.01 1.41 4.43
C LEU A 339 -0.46 1.18 4.05
N PRO A 340 -1.35 0.93 5.02
CA PRO A 340 -2.77 0.91 4.75
C PRO A 340 -3.27 2.31 4.40
N ILE A 341 -4.15 2.38 3.39
CA ILE A 341 -4.88 3.59 3.03
C ILE A 341 -6.31 3.45 3.51
N VAL A 342 -6.83 4.51 4.14
CA VAL A 342 -8.24 4.62 4.53
C VAL A 342 -8.80 5.93 3.99
N GLU A 343 -9.99 5.85 3.41
CA GLU A 343 -10.71 7.02 2.92
C GLU A 343 -11.64 7.59 4.00
N THR A 344 -11.56 8.92 4.20
CA THR A 344 -12.51 9.67 5.00
C THR A 344 -13.54 10.37 4.12
N LYS A 345 -14.60 10.86 4.74
CA LYS A 345 -15.59 11.75 4.12
C LYS A 345 -15.67 13.02 4.95
N ALA A 346 -15.48 14.17 4.31
CA ALA A 346 -15.47 15.48 4.97
C ALA A 346 -14.45 15.57 6.16
N ASN A 347 -13.29 14.96 6.00
CA ASN A 347 -12.22 14.87 7.00
C ASN A 347 -12.64 14.20 8.33
N ASP A 348 -13.74 13.43 8.35
CA ASP A 348 -14.22 12.75 9.56
C ASP A 348 -13.38 11.51 9.89
N VAL A 349 -12.47 11.64 10.83
CA VAL A 349 -11.65 10.53 11.36
C VAL A 349 -12.36 9.73 12.46
N SER A 350 -13.54 10.20 12.93
CA SER A 350 -14.33 9.53 13.98
C SER A 350 -15.27 8.44 13.45
N ALA A 351 -15.36 8.29 12.13
CA ALA A 351 -16.13 7.23 11.48
C ALA A 351 -15.60 5.83 11.87
N TYR A 352 -16.44 4.81 11.68
CA TYR A 352 -16.18 3.48 12.23
C TYR A 352 -14.91 2.81 11.71
N ILE A 353 -14.70 2.76 10.40
CA ILE A 353 -13.50 2.14 9.82
C ILE A 353 -12.22 2.95 10.12
N PRO A 354 -12.18 4.29 9.94
CA PRO A 354 -11.05 5.11 10.35
C PRO A 354 -10.60 4.87 11.80
N THR A 355 -11.50 4.93 12.76
CA THR A 355 -11.17 4.72 14.19
C THR A 355 -10.58 3.34 14.46
N ASN A 356 -11.12 2.29 13.82
CA ASN A 356 -10.62 0.94 13.95
C ASN A 356 -9.17 0.84 13.43
N VAL A 357 -8.89 1.34 12.23
CA VAL A 357 -7.57 1.22 11.63
C VAL A 357 -6.52 2.11 12.34
N ILE A 358 -6.90 3.31 12.79
CA ILE A 358 -6.03 4.16 13.64
C ILE A 358 -5.59 3.42 14.90
N SER A 359 -6.51 2.64 15.53
CA SER A 359 -6.18 1.90 16.75
C SER A 359 -5.25 0.70 16.51
N ILE A 360 -5.32 0.07 15.32
CA ILE A 360 -4.50 -1.08 14.95
C ILE A 360 -3.08 -0.65 14.54
N THR A 361 -2.93 0.54 13.94
CA THR A 361 -1.68 1.00 13.34
C THR A 361 -0.75 1.71 14.34
N ASP A 362 0.53 1.82 14.00
CA ASP A 362 1.57 2.47 14.80
C ASP A 362 1.66 3.98 14.54
N GLY A 363 0.58 4.57 14.07
CA GLY A 363 0.43 5.99 13.76
C GLY A 363 -0.27 6.22 12.43
N GLN A 364 -0.54 7.49 12.15
CA GLN A 364 -1.22 7.93 10.94
C GLN A 364 -0.58 9.19 10.34
N VAL A 365 -0.60 9.26 9.02
CA VAL A 365 -0.40 10.48 8.24
C VAL A 365 -1.77 10.93 7.74
N PHE A 366 -2.25 12.03 8.29
CA PHE A 366 -3.54 12.61 7.92
C PHE A 366 -3.38 13.65 6.82
N LEU A 367 -4.08 13.44 5.71
CA LEU A 367 -4.10 14.36 4.58
C LEU A 367 -5.39 15.18 4.58
N GLU A 368 -5.23 16.49 4.72
CA GLU A 368 -6.34 17.42 4.84
C GLU A 368 -6.72 18.04 3.51
N SER A 369 -8.02 18.04 3.19
CA SER A 369 -8.53 18.58 1.92
C SER A 369 -8.28 20.07 1.76
N ASN A 370 -8.34 20.86 2.85
CA ASN A 370 -8.10 22.29 2.82
C ASN A 370 -6.65 22.61 2.45
N LEU A 371 -5.68 21.88 3.04
CA LEU A 371 -4.26 22.03 2.70
C LEU A 371 -4.01 21.65 1.24
N PHE A 372 -4.61 20.57 0.76
CA PHE A 372 -4.47 20.16 -0.64
C PHE A 372 -4.99 21.21 -1.61
N ASN A 373 -6.16 21.78 -1.32
CA ASN A 373 -6.80 22.81 -2.16
C ASN A 373 -6.07 24.16 -2.12
N SER A 374 -5.39 24.49 -1.01
CA SER A 374 -4.53 25.67 -0.89
C SER A 374 -3.15 25.49 -1.54
N GLY A 375 -2.88 24.32 -2.15
CA GLY A 375 -1.62 24.06 -2.86
C GLY A 375 -0.49 23.53 -1.98
N VAL A 376 -0.74 23.19 -0.71
CA VAL A 376 0.21 22.49 0.16
C VAL A 376 0.18 21.01 -0.19
N ARG A 377 1.23 20.52 -0.86
CA ARG A 377 1.34 19.13 -1.31
C ARG A 377 2.74 18.59 -1.03
N PRO A 378 2.85 17.47 -0.28
CA PRO A 378 1.78 16.67 0.32
C PRO A 378 0.99 17.43 1.40
N ALA A 379 -0.32 17.18 1.46
CA ALA A 379 -1.26 17.90 2.32
C ALA A 379 -1.28 17.37 3.78
N VAL A 380 -0.11 17.14 4.34
CA VAL A 380 0.05 16.52 5.68
C VAL A 380 -0.36 17.51 6.77
N ASN A 381 -1.39 17.17 7.53
CA ASN A 381 -1.72 17.91 8.75
C ASN A 381 -0.81 17.45 9.90
N VAL A 382 0.09 18.33 10.31
CA VAL A 382 1.12 18.06 11.34
C VAL A 382 0.53 17.85 12.73
N GLY A 383 -0.61 18.50 13.02
CA GLY A 383 -1.26 18.46 14.34
C GLY A 383 -1.79 17.08 14.72
N ILE A 384 -2.45 16.41 13.76
CA ILE A 384 -3.07 15.09 13.96
C ILE A 384 -2.31 13.91 13.35
N SER A 385 -1.26 14.16 12.60
CA SER A 385 -0.37 13.10 12.10
C SER A 385 0.61 12.68 13.19
N VAL A 386 0.77 11.38 13.40
CA VAL A 386 1.60 10.79 14.47
C VAL A 386 2.35 9.58 13.95
N SER A 387 3.61 9.43 14.35
CA SER A 387 4.35 8.18 14.30
C SER A 387 4.65 7.72 15.73
N ARG A 388 4.18 6.52 16.12
CA ARG A 388 4.46 5.98 17.47
C ARG A 388 5.88 5.44 17.59
N VAL A 389 6.56 5.18 16.48
CA VAL A 389 7.98 4.80 16.43
C VAL A 389 8.84 6.07 16.51
N GLY A 390 8.45 7.12 15.79
CA GLY A 390 9.09 8.43 15.85
C GLY A 390 10.58 8.40 15.51
N GLY A 391 11.39 9.12 16.26
CA GLY A 391 12.83 9.28 15.99
C GLY A 391 13.67 8.00 16.02
N ALA A 392 13.12 6.85 16.47
CA ALA A 392 13.79 5.56 16.32
C ALA A 392 13.81 5.07 14.85
N ALA A 393 12.86 5.55 14.05
CA ALA A 393 12.77 5.26 12.61
C ALA A 393 13.46 6.33 11.73
N GLN A 394 14.24 7.23 12.30
CA GLN A 394 15.00 8.24 11.57
C GLN A 394 16.50 7.89 11.53
N THR A 395 17.16 8.31 10.45
CA THR A 395 18.62 8.37 10.44
C THR A 395 19.13 9.37 11.47
N LYS A 396 20.38 9.21 11.89
CA LYS A 396 20.97 10.09 12.93
C LYS A 396 20.99 11.56 12.49
N GLY A 397 21.29 11.80 11.20
CA GLY A 397 21.28 13.14 10.60
C GLY A 397 19.89 13.76 10.60
N MET A 398 18.89 13.04 10.07
CA MET A 398 17.51 13.51 10.04
C MET A 398 16.99 13.81 11.44
N LYS A 399 17.22 12.92 12.41
CA LYS A 399 16.81 13.12 13.80
C LYS A 399 17.38 14.40 14.42
N LYS A 400 18.62 14.76 14.07
CA LYS A 400 19.28 15.98 14.59
C LYS A 400 18.66 17.25 14.01
N VAL A 401 18.31 17.25 12.72
CA VAL A 401 17.82 18.45 12.02
C VAL A 401 16.30 18.64 12.10
N SER A 402 15.54 17.57 12.23
CA SER A 402 14.07 17.62 12.21
C SER A 402 13.43 17.89 13.58
N GLY A 403 14.23 17.98 14.65
CA GLY A 403 13.72 18.04 16.02
C GLY A 403 12.78 19.23 16.32
N SER A 404 13.02 20.39 15.71
CA SER A 404 12.18 21.59 15.88
C SER A 404 11.08 21.75 14.84
N VAL A 405 11.22 21.14 13.64
CA VAL A 405 10.34 21.37 12.48
C VAL A 405 8.87 21.24 12.81
N ARG A 406 8.49 20.20 13.56
CA ARG A 406 7.10 19.97 13.95
C ARG A 406 6.56 21.08 14.86
N LEU A 407 7.38 21.52 15.81
CA LEU A 407 7.02 22.61 16.75
C LEU A 407 6.92 23.93 16.01
N ASP A 408 7.88 24.23 15.12
CA ASP A 408 7.92 25.47 14.34
C ASP A 408 6.68 25.57 13.43
N LEU A 409 6.27 24.47 12.79
CA LEU A 409 5.05 24.45 11.99
C LEU A 409 3.77 24.53 12.81
N ALA A 410 3.72 23.91 13.99
CA ALA A 410 2.56 24.02 14.86
C ALA A 410 2.38 25.47 15.34
N SER A 411 3.48 26.10 15.80
CA SER A 411 3.48 27.52 16.19
C SER A 411 3.15 28.46 15.02
N PHE A 412 3.64 28.13 13.81
CA PHE A 412 3.29 28.89 12.62
C PHE A 412 1.76 28.85 12.35
N ARG A 413 1.13 27.67 12.43
CA ARG A 413 -0.31 27.54 12.22
C ARG A 413 -1.14 28.32 13.25
N GLU A 414 -0.77 28.24 14.52
CA GLU A 414 -1.42 29.03 15.58
C GLU A 414 -1.29 30.54 15.33
N LEU A 415 -0.10 31.01 14.91
CA LEU A 415 0.15 32.41 14.59
C LEU A 415 -0.54 32.84 13.30
N GLU A 416 -0.64 31.98 12.27
CA GLU A 416 -1.35 32.24 11.03
C GLU A 416 -2.84 32.51 11.29
N ASP A 417 -3.48 31.65 12.11
CA ASP A 417 -4.87 31.85 12.52
C ASP A 417 -5.05 33.14 13.32
N PHE A 418 -4.11 33.44 14.23
CA PHE A 418 -4.15 34.67 15.02
C PHE A 418 -3.92 35.93 14.16
N ALA A 419 -2.97 35.90 13.24
CA ALA A 419 -2.65 37.00 12.33
C ALA A 419 -3.83 37.39 11.43
N ALA A 420 -4.71 36.42 11.10
CA ALA A 420 -5.92 36.71 10.34
C ALA A 420 -6.92 37.62 11.09
N PHE A 421 -6.81 37.73 12.42
CA PHE A 421 -7.72 38.50 13.27
C PHE A 421 -7.06 39.70 13.98
N ALA A 422 -5.72 39.73 14.12
CA ALA A 422 -4.99 40.74 14.84
C ALA A 422 -4.15 41.64 13.92
N SER A 423 -4.30 42.96 14.06
CA SER A 423 -3.57 43.95 13.24
C SER A 423 -2.14 44.22 13.70
N ASP A 424 -1.80 43.95 14.97
CA ASP A 424 -0.49 44.27 15.56
C ASP A 424 0.16 43.01 16.13
N LEU A 425 1.14 42.48 15.38
CA LEU A 425 2.04 41.41 15.84
C LEU A 425 3.38 42.03 16.29
N ASP A 426 3.97 41.47 17.32
CA ASP A 426 5.33 41.81 17.71
C ASP A 426 6.37 41.28 16.72
N ASP A 427 7.57 41.82 16.69
CA ASP A 427 8.61 41.49 15.71
C ASP A 427 9.10 40.02 15.80
N ALA A 428 8.98 39.40 16.98
CA ALA A 428 9.30 37.97 17.15
C ALA A 428 8.28 37.09 16.43
N SER A 429 6.98 37.37 16.60
CA SER A 429 5.89 36.68 15.93
C SER A 429 5.93 36.88 14.40
N LYS A 430 6.26 38.10 13.92
CA LYS A 430 6.47 38.36 12.48
C LYS A 430 7.58 37.52 11.90
N ARG A 431 8.74 37.43 12.58
CA ARG A 431 9.85 36.56 12.14
C ARG A 431 9.48 35.08 12.13
N GLN A 432 8.72 34.64 13.13
CA GLN A 432 8.26 33.25 13.19
C GLN A 432 7.27 32.91 12.08
N LEU A 433 6.34 33.83 11.74
CA LEU A 433 5.46 33.69 10.59
C LEU A 433 6.24 33.65 9.27
N ALA A 434 7.19 34.56 9.09
CA ALA A 434 8.03 34.61 7.91
C ALA A 434 8.84 33.34 7.72
N ARG A 435 9.43 32.79 8.77
CA ARG A 435 10.16 31.50 8.74
C ARG A 435 9.23 30.32 8.49
N GLY A 436 8.08 30.27 9.17
CA GLY A 436 7.10 29.21 9.01
C GLY A 436 6.53 29.11 7.60
N SER A 437 6.24 30.27 6.96
CA SER A 437 5.79 30.32 5.56
C SER A 437 6.81 29.68 4.61
N ARG A 438 8.10 29.97 4.80
CA ARG A 438 9.18 29.39 3.98
C ARG A 438 9.36 27.92 4.25
N LEU A 439 9.23 27.49 5.51
CA LEU A 439 9.29 26.08 5.87
C LEU A 439 8.14 25.29 5.22
N VAL A 440 6.94 25.87 5.15
CA VAL A 440 5.81 25.26 4.41
C VAL A 440 6.15 25.10 2.93
N GLU A 441 6.76 26.13 2.28
CA GLU A 441 7.14 26.04 0.85
C GLU A 441 8.21 24.95 0.61
N ILE A 442 9.20 24.84 1.48
CA ILE A 442 10.26 23.83 1.39
C ILE A 442 9.72 22.40 1.53
N LEU A 443 8.71 22.21 2.38
CA LEU A 443 8.08 20.90 2.57
C LEU A 443 7.15 20.49 1.43
N LYS A 444 6.82 21.40 0.49
CA LYS A 444 6.09 21.05 -0.72
C LYS A 444 6.99 20.27 -1.68
N GLN A 445 6.47 19.20 -2.23
CA GLN A 445 7.13 18.39 -3.26
C GLN A 445 6.16 18.09 -4.40
N GLY A 446 6.71 17.98 -5.60
CA GLY A 446 5.99 17.46 -6.76
C GLY A 446 5.73 15.97 -6.63
N GLU A 447 4.71 15.48 -7.32
CA GLU A 447 4.44 14.05 -7.46
C GLU A 447 5.57 13.38 -8.25
N HIS A 448 5.95 12.18 -7.85
CA HIS A 448 7.03 11.37 -8.46
C HIS A 448 8.43 12.01 -8.40
N HIS A 449 8.64 12.88 -7.40
CA HIS A 449 9.94 13.49 -7.13
C HIS A 449 10.39 13.26 -5.67
N PRO A 450 10.61 12.00 -5.26
CA PRO A 450 11.18 11.71 -3.95
C PRO A 450 12.62 12.23 -3.88
N TRP A 451 13.01 12.74 -2.71
CA TRP A 451 14.34 13.30 -2.44
C TRP A 451 15.19 12.31 -1.63
N PRO A 452 16.50 12.15 -1.97
CA PRO A 452 17.45 11.42 -1.13
C PRO A 452 17.50 11.99 0.28
N VAL A 453 17.81 11.15 1.28
CA VAL A 453 17.81 11.56 2.69
C VAL A 453 18.86 12.64 2.98
N GLU A 454 19.97 12.61 2.29
CA GLU A 454 21.05 13.60 2.38
C GLU A 454 20.55 14.99 1.98
N ASP A 455 19.86 15.08 0.85
CA ASP A 455 19.29 16.32 0.33
C ASP A 455 18.21 16.87 1.27
N GLN A 456 17.39 15.99 1.83
CA GLN A 456 16.39 16.37 2.83
C GLN A 456 17.05 16.92 4.10
N ILE A 457 18.14 16.31 4.59
CA ILE A 457 18.87 16.77 5.78
C ILE A 457 19.42 18.18 5.57
N VAL A 458 20.06 18.42 4.42
CA VAL A 458 20.64 19.72 4.05
C VAL A 458 19.55 20.79 3.99
N THR A 459 18.49 20.55 3.25
CA THR A 459 17.40 21.50 3.07
C THR A 459 16.69 21.83 4.40
N ILE A 460 16.36 20.81 5.20
CA ILE A 460 15.68 21.00 6.49
C ILE A 460 16.60 21.75 7.46
N TYR A 461 17.90 21.43 7.47
CA TYR A 461 18.87 22.16 8.28
C TYR A 461 18.89 23.67 7.94
N LEU A 462 19.03 24.00 6.66
CA LEU A 462 19.06 25.38 6.19
C LEU A 462 17.77 26.13 6.51
N ALA A 463 16.61 25.48 6.33
CA ALA A 463 15.31 26.07 6.64
C ALA A 463 15.12 26.35 8.12
N SER A 464 15.41 25.37 8.98
CA SER A 464 15.23 25.51 10.43
C SER A 464 16.19 26.54 11.05
N ASN A 465 17.37 26.75 10.43
CA ASN A 465 18.37 27.71 10.91
C ASN A 465 18.27 29.10 10.24
N GLY A 466 17.23 29.36 9.44
CA GLY A 466 16.93 30.69 8.92
C GLY A 466 17.71 31.10 7.67
N HIS A 467 18.39 30.16 6.99
CA HIS A 467 19.14 30.49 5.77
C HIS A 467 18.24 30.83 4.58
N TYR A 468 16.94 30.58 4.67
CA TYR A 468 15.93 31.00 3.68
C TYR A 468 15.20 32.29 4.05
N ASP A 469 15.46 32.88 5.24
CA ASP A 469 14.69 34.02 5.76
C ASP A 469 14.73 35.26 4.84
N GLU A 470 15.79 35.40 4.03
CA GLU A 470 15.95 36.48 3.05
C GLU A 470 15.24 36.20 1.71
N VAL A 471 14.84 34.95 1.45
CA VAL A 471 14.27 34.56 0.17
C VAL A 471 12.76 34.86 0.18
N PRO A 472 12.21 35.60 -0.80
CA PRO A 472 10.77 35.76 -0.96
C PRO A 472 10.03 34.42 -1.06
N VAL A 473 8.86 34.30 -0.41
CA VAL A 473 8.11 33.03 -0.32
C VAL A 473 7.87 32.39 -1.69
N GLY A 474 7.51 33.18 -2.70
CA GLY A 474 7.27 32.71 -4.07
C GLY A 474 8.52 32.17 -4.80
N GLU A 475 9.72 32.52 -4.31
CA GLU A 475 10.99 32.11 -4.90
C GLU A 475 11.68 30.95 -4.16
N VAL A 476 11.15 30.56 -3.00
CA VAL A 476 11.80 29.57 -2.12
C VAL A 476 12.06 28.24 -2.83
N ARG A 477 11.09 27.72 -3.59
CA ARG A 477 11.26 26.45 -4.30
C ARG A 477 12.32 26.52 -5.39
N ARG A 478 12.30 27.61 -6.17
CA ARG A 478 13.29 27.82 -7.22
C ARG A 478 14.70 28.01 -6.63
N PHE A 479 14.81 28.75 -5.52
CA PHE A 479 16.05 28.91 -4.78
C PHE A 479 16.57 27.56 -4.28
N GLU A 480 15.70 26.74 -3.65
CA GLU A 480 16.02 25.40 -3.17
C GLU A 480 16.57 24.51 -4.28
N GLU A 481 15.85 24.37 -5.39
CA GLU A 481 16.23 23.54 -6.54
C GLU A 481 17.60 23.96 -7.14
N GLN A 482 17.81 25.26 -7.29
CA GLN A 482 19.06 25.80 -7.83
C GLN A 482 20.22 25.67 -6.84
N LEU A 483 19.96 25.93 -5.54
CA LEU A 483 20.96 25.73 -4.49
C LEU A 483 21.41 24.27 -4.41
N MET A 484 20.48 23.33 -4.42
CA MET A 484 20.82 21.90 -4.37
C MET A 484 21.63 21.49 -5.61
N SER A 485 21.27 21.96 -6.79
CA SER A 485 22.04 21.72 -8.01
C SER A 485 23.46 22.29 -7.94
N GLU A 486 23.63 23.47 -7.32
CA GLU A 486 24.94 24.08 -7.11
C GLU A 486 25.79 23.33 -6.09
N LEU A 487 25.16 22.90 -4.97
CA LEU A 487 25.84 22.12 -3.94
C LEU A 487 26.31 20.76 -4.47
N HIS A 488 25.49 20.06 -5.24
CA HIS A 488 25.90 18.79 -5.87
C HIS A 488 27.05 18.96 -6.87
N ARG A 489 27.11 20.11 -7.55
CA ARG A 489 28.16 20.38 -8.55
C ARG A 489 29.49 20.79 -7.91
N ASN A 490 29.45 21.68 -6.92
CA ASN A 490 30.63 22.37 -6.42
C ASN A 490 31.04 22.00 -4.99
N SER A 491 30.19 21.25 -4.28
CA SER A 491 30.37 20.89 -2.86
C SER A 491 29.87 19.46 -2.59
N ALA A 492 30.10 18.53 -3.52
CA ALA A 492 29.65 17.15 -3.44
C ALA A 492 30.19 16.39 -2.22
N ASP A 493 31.33 16.85 -1.66
CA ASP A 493 31.90 16.32 -0.43
C ASP A 493 30.95 16.44 0.78
N ILE A 494 30.08 17.47 0.82
CA ILE A 494 29.04 17.62 1.86
C ILE A 494 28.15 16.37 1.88
N PHE A 495 27.68 15.93 0.73
CA PHE A 495 26.76 14.77 0.62
C PHE A 495 27.47 13.45 0.89
N THR A 496 28.74 13.34 0.49
CA THR A 496 29.58 12.17 0.82
C THR A 496 29.80 12.04 2.33
N ASP A 497 30.05 13.16 3.01
CA ASP A 497 30.28 13.19 4.46
C ASP A 497 29.03 12.79 5.28
N ILE A 498 27.83 12.95 4.71
CA ILE A 498 26.54 12.59 5.33
C ILE A 498 25.86 11.40 4.69
N GLU A 499 26.58 10.62 3.88
CA GLU A 499 26.03 9.45 3.18
C GLU A 499 25.30 8.50 4.14
N GLY A 500 24.13 7.99 3.70
CA GLY A 500 23.27 7.15 4.52
C GLY A 500 22.58 7.90 5.67
N GLY A 501 22.52 9.25 5.60
CA GLY A 501 21.86 10.10 6.59
C GLY A 501 22.66 10.24 7.88
N GLN A 502 23.99 10.32 7.80
CA GLN A 502 24.86 10.65 8.93
C GLN A 502 24.62 12.09 9.40
N PRO A 503 24.93 12.43 10.67
CA PRO A 503 24.73 13.77 11.19
C PRO A 503 25.69 14.77 10.57
N LEU A 504 25.21 15.99 10.29
CA LEU A 504 26.03 17.13 9.97
C LEU A 504 27.04 17.40 11.10
N THR A 505 28.33 17.38 10.79
CA THR A 505 29.41 17.82 11.69
C THR A 505 29.58 19.33 11.61
N ASP A 506 30.28 19.93 12.57
CA ASP A 506 30.50 21.38 12.59
C ASP A 506 31.28 21.84 11.35
N ASP A 507 32.22 21.02 10.84
CA ASP A 507 32.96 21.31 9.62
C ASP A 507 32.08 21.26 8.37
N VAL A 508 31.18 20.26 8.28
CA VAL A 508 30.21 20.16 7.18
C VAL A 508 29.22 21.32 7.23
N ILE A 509 28.75 21.69 8.42
CA ILE A 509 27.90 22.86 8.63
C ILE A 509 28.58 24.14 8.14
N ALA A 510 29.85 24.36 8.52
CA ALA A 510 30.59 25.54 8.08
C ALA A 510 30.73 25.61 6.56
N LYS A 511 31.05 24.49 5.91
CA LYS A 511 31.11 24.39 4.43
C LYS A 511 29.73 24.68 3.81
N LEU A 512 28.68 24.08 4.32
CA LEU A 512 27.32 24.22 3.83
C LEU A 512 26.84 25.67 3.91
N VAL A 513 27.05 26.32 5.05
CA VAL A 513 26.67 27.73 5.27
C VAL A 513 27.46 28.64 4.32
N ALA A 514 28.80 28.45 4.22
CA ALA A 514 29.63 29.24 3.30
C ALA A 514 29.20 29.08 1.83
N ALA A 515 28.90 27.86 1.39
CA ALA A 515 28.40 27.59 0.03
C ALA A 515 27.03 28.25 -0.21
N THR A 516 26.13 28.17 0.77
CA THR A 516 24.80 28.79 0.69
C THR A 516 24.90 30.32 0.63
N ASP A 517 25.73 30.94 1.45
CA ASP A 517 25.95 32.40 1.44
C ASP A 517 26.60 32.89 0.13
N ASN A 518 27.49 32.08 -0.45
CA ASN A 518 28.04 32.38 -1.77
C ASN A 518 26.97 32.26 -2.86
N PHE A 519 26.11 31.26 -2.79
CA PHE A 519 25.00 31.10 -3.74
C PHE A 519 24.02 32.27 -3.66
N LYS A 520 23.67 32.75 -2.45
CA LYS A 520 22.80 33.94 -2.27
C LYS A 520 23.31 35.18 -3.02
N LYS A 521 24.62 35.39 -3.12
CA LYS A 521 25.19 36.52 -3.86
C LYS A 521 24.97 36.47 -5.37
N ILE A 522 24.90 35.27 -5.94
CA ILE A 522 24.72 35.05 -7.36
C ILE A 522 23.27 34.82 -7.78
N PHE A 523 22.43 34.40 -6.83
CA PHE A 523 21.01 34.16 -7.09
C PHE A 523 20.30 35.45 -7.51
N ARG A 524 19.42 35.35 -8.52
CA ARG A 524 18.60 36.46 -9.00
C ARG A 524 17.13 36.08 -8.88
N LEU A 525 16.32 37.01 -8.40
CA LEU A 525 14.88 36.86 -8.35
C LEU A 525 14.29 36.77 -9.78
N SER A 526 13.05 36.35 -9.90
CA SER A 526 12.38 36.22 -11.20
C SER A 526 12.29 37.57 -11.97
N ASP A 527 12.33 38.71 -11.27
CA ASP A 527 12.39 40.06 -11.85
C ASP A 527 13.82 40.49 -12.22
N GLY A 528 14.83 39.66 -12.00
CA GLY A 528 16.24 39.93 -12.28
C GLY A 528 16.99 40.69 -11.19
N SER A 529 16.33 41.09 -10.09
CA SER A 529 16.97 41.78 -8.97
C SER A 529 17.86 40.84 -8.17
N ALA A 530 18.82 41.38 -7.44
CA ALA A 530 19.64 40.62 -6.51
C ALA A 530 18.84 40.32 -5.21
N LEU A 531 19.16 39.19 -4.57
CA LEU A 531 18.61 38.90 -3.26
C LEU A 531 19.18 39.90 -2.23
N HIS A 532 18.36 40.69 -1.54
CA HIS A 532 18.73 41.67 -0.52
C HIS A 532 18.03 41.37 0.80
N ALA A 533 18.74 41.60 1.92
CA ALA A 533 18.20 41.38 3.29
C ALA A 533 17.02 42.34 3.64
N GLU A 534 16.88 43.47 2.95
CA GLU A 534 15.83 44.47 3.20
C GLU A 534 14.42 44.08 2.70
N ALA A 535 14.29 43.04 1.87
CA ALA A 535 12.99 42.59 1.34
C ALA A 535 12.07 41.93 2.37
N ILE A 536 12.57 41.63 3.59
CA ILE A 536 11.84 40.89 4.61
C ILE A 536 10.77 41.76 5.30
N GLU A 537 10.98 43.09 5.39
CA GLU A 537 10.06 43.97 6.13
C GLU A 537 8.78 44.35 5.34
N GLU A 538 8.81 44.36 4.00
CA GLU A 538 7.67 44.78 3.19
C GLU A 538 6.67 43.66 2.84
N GLU A 539 7.10 42.38 2.69
CA GLU A 539 6.20 41.31 2.25
C GLU A 539 5.31 40.73 3.36
N ALA A 540 5.62 40.96 4.63
CA ALA A 540 4.75 40.53 5.74
C ALA A 540 3.39 41.27 5.77
N VAL A 541 3.21 42.31 4.96
CA VAL A 541 2.05 43.21 4.98
C VAL A 541 1.13 43.05 3.78
N THR A 542 1.56 42.44 2.67
CA THR A 542 0.74 42.26 1.47
C THR A 542 0.33 40.82 1.22
N GLN A 543 -0.52 40.27 2.08
CA GLN A 543 -1.38 39.18 1.67
C GLN A 543 -2.54 39.77 0.85
N GLU A 544 -2.50 39.57 -0.47
CA GLU A 544 -3.70 39.74 -1.29
C GLU A 544 -4.82 38.86 -0.72
N THR A 545 -5.81 39.54 -0.13
CA THR A 545 -7.06 38.94 0.28
C THR A 545 -7.75 38.37 -0.94
N LEU A 546 -7.66 37.04 -1.09
CA LEU A 546 -8.53 36.34 -2.04
C LEU A 546 -9.98 36.65 -1.68
N PRO A 547 -10.81 37.12 -2.65
CA PRO A 547 -12.17 37.49 -2.35
C PRO A 547 -12.98 36.25 -1.91
N VAL A 548 -13.37 36.25 -0.66
CA VAL A 548 -14.35 35.29 -0.12
C VAL A 548 -15.67 35.55 -0.84
N LYS A 549 -16.04 34.70 -1.78
CA LYS A 549 -17.40 34.67 -2.32
C LYS A 549 -18.37 34.31 -1.19
N ARG A 550 -19.02 35.35 -0.63
CA ARG A 550 -20.19 35.18 0.23
C ARG A 550 -21.30 34.56 -0.61
N THR A 551 -21.61 33.29 -0.41
CA THR A 551 -22.86 32.70 -0.87
C THR A 551 -23.99 33.33 -0.05
N ALA A 552 -24.82 34.12 -0.71
CA ALA A 552 -26.04 34.63 -0.11
C ALA A 552 -26.96 33.49 0.28
N SER A 553 -27.33 33.44 1.55
CA SER A 553 -28.43 32.63 2.05
C SER A 553 -29.71 33.01 1.32
N ARG A 554 -30.32 32.08 0.59
CA ARG A 554 -31.73 32.17 0.19
C ARG A 554 -32.57 31.69 1.36
N GLU A 555 -33.26 32.63 1.98
CA GLU A 555 -34.49 32.35 2.72
C GLU A 555 -35.58 32.01 1.70
N ALA A 556 -36.22 30.86 1.86
CA ALA A 556 -37.64 30.56 1.79
C ALA A 556 -37.82 29.05 1.95
#